data_668c1c9263ee43335c1c8098dc8dfbfe
#
_entry.id   668c1c9263ee43335c1c8098dc8dfbfe
#
_cell.length_a   1.000
_cell.length_b   1.000
_cell.length_c   1.000
_cell.angle_alpha   90.00
_cell.angle_beta   90.00
_cell.angle_gamma   90.00
#
_symmetry.space_group_name_H-M   'P 1'
#
loop_
_entity.id
_entity.type
_entity.pdbx_description
1 polymer ?
#
loop_
_entity_poly.entity_id
_entity_poly.type
_entity_poly.pdbx_seq_one_letter_code
_entity_poly.pdbx_strand_id
1 'polypeptide(L)'
;GLTSLKGSGTSDTGLCSLPDGKNCYEAFLKQEIGTNRSVEELERLATSQIISDMKEMKTALPASGIMADVVLQESSPESILLELKQKMEPSFPDIPEVSFTVKQVPTSTQEYLSPAFYLIPPIDDTTQNTIYINPRHEMEGLNLFTTLAHEGYPGHLYQTTYFLSQDPDPIRTVLNFGGYVEGWATYVESYACRYAA
;
A
#
# COMPACT_ATOMS: atom_id res chain seq x y z
N GLY A 1 -23.97 24.42 -11.16
CA GLY A 1 -23.00 24.29 -10.09
C GLY A 1 -21.68 23.69 -10.53
N LEU A 2 -21.47 22.37 -10.51
CA LEU A 2 -20.16 21.75 -10.82
C LEU A 2 -19.69 21.98 -12.26
N THR A 3 -20.61 22.07 -13.23
CA THR A 3 -20.26 22.30 -14.63
C THR A 3 -19.61 23.68 -14.87
N SER A 4 -19.93 24.68 -14.02
CA SER A 4 -19.31 26.01 -14.12
C SER A 4 -17.88 26.04 -13.56
N LEU A 5 -17.48 25.03 -12.81
CA LEU A 5 -16.11 24.91 -12.28
C LEU A 5 -15.20 24.11 -13.21
N LYS A 6 -15.75 23.43 -14.21
CA LYS A 6 -14.95 22.66 -15.18
C LYS A 6 -14.07 23.59 -15.99
N GLY A 7 -12.75 23.40 -15.91
CA GLY A 7 -11.77 24.22 -16.61
C GLY A 7 -11.48 25.59 -15.97
N SER A 8 -12.02 25.88 -14.77
CA SER A 8 -11.69 27.10 -14.04
C SER A 8 -10.39 27.03 -13.23
N GLY A 9 -9.77 25.86 -13.19
CA GLY A 9 -8.44 25.68 -12.56
C GLY A 9 -7.38 26.49 -13.33
N THR A 10 -6.58 27.25 -12.61
CA THR A 10 -5.64 28.21 -13.20
C THR A 10 -4.18 27.78 -13.11
N SER A 11 -3.89 26.62 -12.54
CA SER A 11 -2.49 26.20 -12.32
C SER A 11 -2.31 24.70 -12.54
N ASP A 12 -1.46 24.35 -13.48
CA ASP A 12 -0.95 22.99 -13.71
C ASP A 12 0.39 22.74 -12.97
N THR A 13 0.85 23.70 -12.17
CA THR A 13 2.21 23.72 -11.61
C THR A 13 2.29 23.26 -10.14
N GLY A 14 1.16 22.86 -9.55
CA GLY A 14 1.09 22.35 -8.18
C GLY A 14 1.40 23.40 -7.10
N LEU A 15 1.71 22.94 -5.89
CA LEU A 15 1.95 23.80 -4.74
C LEU A 15 3.13 24.77 -4.92
N CYS A 16 4.13 24.40 -5.70
CA CYS A 16 5.32 25.24 -5.91
C CYS A 16 5.02 26.62 -6.56
N SER A 17 3.86 26.76 -7.20
CA SER A 17 3.41 28.01 -7.80
C SER A 17 2.68 28.94 -6.83
N LEU A 18 2.34 28.48 -5.64
CA LEU A 18 1.63 29.27 -4.63
C LEU A 18 2.64 30.00 -3.72
N PRO A 19 2.29 31.21 -3.23
CA PRO A 19 3.19 32.01 -2.39
C PRO A 19 3.76 31.28 -1.18
N ASP A 20 2.97 30.47 -0.47
CA ASP A 20 3.37 29.64 0.66
C ASP A 20 3.44 28.15 0.36
N GLY A 21 3.48 27.78 -0.90
CA GLY A 21 3.39 26.39 -1.35
C GLY A 21 4.47 25.48 -0.78
N LYS A 22 5.70 25.98 -0.66
CA LYS A 22 6.80 25.24 -0.02
C LYS A 22 6.52 24.94 1.45
N ASN A 23 6.14 25.95 2.23
CA ASN A 23 5.85 25.80 3.66
C ASN A 23 4.64 24.87 3.87
N CYS A 24 3.62 24.97 3.03
CA CYS A 24 2.46 24.09 3.04
C CYS A 24 2.87 22.64 2.77
N TYR A 25 3.70 22.41 1.76
CA TYR A 25 4.21 21.07 1.43
C TYR A 25 5.03 20.46 2.55
N GLU A 26 5.95 21.23 3.16
CA GLU A 26 6.77 20.75 4.26
C GLU A 26 5.93 20.43 5.52
N ALA A 27 4.90 21.23 5.82
CA ALA A 27 3.99 20.97 6.91
C ALA A 27 3.17 19.69 6.67
N PHE A 28 2.65 19.52 5.46
CA PHE A 28 1.93 18.33 5.03
C PHE A 28 2.81 17.08 5.09
N LEU A 29 4.03 17.17 4.60
CA LEU A 29 5.01 16.08 4.62
C LEU A 29 5.33 15.63 6.06
N LYS A 30 5.49 16.59 7.00
CA LYS A 30 5.70 16.26 8.41
C LYS A 30 4.52 15.53 9.03
N GLN A 31 3.32 15.91 8.67
CA GLN A 31 2.10 15.27 9.14
C GLN A 31 1.98 13.85 8.58
N GLU A 32 2.15 13.68 7.28
CA GLU A 32 1.96 12.39 6.60
C GLU A 32 3.03 11.36 6.94
N ILE A 33 4.30 11.79 6.99
CA ILE A 33 5.42 10.87 7.25
C ILE A 33 5.75 10.77 8.74
N GLY A 34 5.30 11.73 9.56
CA GLY A 34 5.60 11.75 10.99
C GLY A 34 7.08 12.04 11.28
N THR A 35 7.78 12.80 10.43
CA THR A 35 9.21 13.11 10.57
C THR A 35 9.47 14.61 10.51
N ASN A 36 10.55 15.04 11.18
CA ASN A 36 11.04 16.42 11.09
C ASN A 36 12.16 16.61 10.04
N ARG A 37 12.42 15.59 9.19
CA ARG A 37 13.42 15.69 8.13
C ARG A 37 12.98 16.68 7.06
N SER A 38 13.95 17.37 6.48
CA SER A 38 13.71 18.25 5.33
C SER A 38 13.41 17.44 4.05
N VAL A 39 12.87 18.10 3.04
CA VAL A 39 12.65 17.50 1.71
C VAL A 39 13.97 16.97 1.15
N GLU A 40 15.04 17.75 1.24
CA GLU A 40 16.37 17.37 0.73
C GLU A 40 16.95 16.17 1.47
N GLU A 41 16.67 16.02 2.78
CA GLU A 41 17.06 14.83 3.55
C GLU A 41 16.29 13.59 3.12
N LEU A 42 14.98 13.72 2.84
CA LEU A 42 14.15 12.62 2.37
C LEU A 42 14.54 12.18 0.95
N GLU A 43 14.79 13.13 0.04
CA GLU A 43 15.29 12.85 -1.31
C GLU A 43 16.65 12.11 -1.28
N ARG A 44 17.55 12.52 -0.40
CA ARG A 44 18.84 11.86 -0.23
C ARG A 44 18.69 10.44 0.30
N LEU A 45 17.78 10.22 1.26
CA LEU A 45 17.50 8.89 1.79
C LEU A 45 16.91 7.99 0.70
N ALA A 46 15.91 8.47 -0.03
CA ALA A 46 15.28 7.72 -1.13
C ALA A 46 16.32 7.38 -2.21
N THR A 47 17.14 8.34 -2.61
CA THR A 47 18.21 8.13 -3.60
C THR A 47 19.23 7.10 -3.10
N SER A 48 19.62 7.16 -1.82
CA SER A 48 20.56 6.20 -1.23
C SER A 48 19.96 4.78 -1.21
N GLN A 49 18.67 4.66 -0.91
CA GLN A 49 17.97 3.38 -0.94
C GLN A 49 17.94 2.81 -2.35
N ILE A 50 17.53 3.59 -3.34
CA ILE A 50 17.51 3.16 -4.75
C ILE A 50 18.89 2.66 -5.19
N ILE A 51 19.96 3.36 -4.84
CA ILE A 51 21.32 2.95 -5.19
C ILE A 51 21.70 1.63 -4.52
N SER A 52 21.28 1.44 -3.26
CA SER A 52 21.51 0.17 -2.53
C SER A 52 20.77 -0.97 -3.19
N ASP A 53 19.46 -0.79 -3.47
CA ASP A 53 18.62 -1.80 -4.09
C ASP A 53 19.13 -2.18 -5.49
N MET A 54 19.58 -1.20 -6.28
CA MET A 54 20.19 -1.47 -7.58
C MET A 54 21.48 -2.29 -7.48
N LYS A 55 22.29 -2.08 -6.45
CA LYS A 55 23.50 -2.90 -6.21
C LYS A 55 23.14 -4.31 -5.80
N GLU A 56 22.18 -4.47 -4.91
CA GLU A 56 21.68 -5.77 -4.46
C GLU A 56 21.07 -6.54 -5.63
N MET A 57 20.22 -5.90 -6.42
CA MET A 57 19.64 -6.49 -7.63
C MET A 57 20.74 -6.96 -8.59
N LYS A 58 21.77 -6.14 -8.83
CA LYS A 58 22.88 -6.52 -9.71
C LYS A 58 23.69 -7.71 -9.19
N THR A 59 23.82 -7.86 -7.88
CA THR A 59 24.51 -9.01 -7.26
C THR A 59 23.63 -10.26 -7.22
N ALA A 60 22.31 -10.10 -7.13
CA ALA A 60 21.36 -11.20 -7.12
C ALA A 60 21.09 -11.78 -8.52
N LEU A 61 21.32 -10.99 -9.59
CA LEU A 61 21.16 -11.46 -10.97
C LEU A 61 22.11 -12.64 -11.25
N PRO A 62 21.59 -13.78 -11.72
CA PRO A 62 22.45 -14.90 -12.13
C PRO A 62 23.36 -14.51 -13.29
N ALA A 63 24.49 -15.18 -13.42
CA ALA A 63 25.48 -14.91 -14.49
C ALA A 63 24.87 -15.02 -15.91
N SER A 64 23.81 -15.78 -16.08
CA SER A 64 23.03 -15.88 -17.32
C SER A 64 22.23 -14.63 -17.66
N GLY A 65 22.01 -13.71 -16.68
CA GLY A 65 21.11 -12.56 -16.84
C GLY A 65 19.63 -12.91 -16.92
N ILE A 66 19.27 -14.17 -16.77
CA ILE A 66 17.89 -14.67 -16.85
C ILE A 66 17.40 -14.94 -15.44
N MET A 67 16.38 -14.24 -15.02
CA MET A 67 15.65 -14.54 -13.77
C MET A 67 14.76 -15.77 -14.01
N ALA A 68 14.71 -16.68 -13.05
CA ALA A 68 13.72 -17.74 -13.08
C ALA A 68 12.32 -17.14 -12.89
N ASP A 69 11.35 -17.61 -13.65
CA ASP A 69 9.97 -17.23 -13.43
C ASP A 69 9.50 -17.76 -12.08
N VAL A 70 8.88 -16.89 -11.29
CA VAL A 70 8.22 -17.29 -10.05
C VAL A 70 6.89 -17.93 -10.42
N VAL A 71 6.76 -19.23 -10.16
CA VAL A 71 5.52 -19.97 -10.37
C VAL A 71 4.72 -19.95 -9.07
N LEU A 72 3.68 -19.14 -9.01
CA LEU A 72 2.76 -19.10 -7.89
C LEU A 72 1.85 -20.32 -7.88
N GLN A 73 1.52 -20.83 -6.70
CA GLN A 73 0.61 -21.98 -6.55
C GLN A 73 -0.84 -21.57 -6.81
N GLU A 74 -1.19 -20.36 -6.42
CA GLU A 74 -2.54 -19.82 -6.52
C GLU A 74 -2.59 -18.66 -7.52
N SER A 75 -3.72 -18.52 -8.20
CA SER A 75 -3.93 -17.48 -9.20
C SER A 75 -5.16 -16.61 -8.96
N SER A 76 -6.13 -17.07 -8.17
CA SER A 76 -7.27 -16.23 -7.80
C SER A 76 -6.92 -15.31 -6.64
N PRO A 77 -7.41 -14.08 -6.62
CA PRO A 77 -7.12 -13.14 -5.54
C PRO A 77 -7.49 -13.69 -4.14
N GLU A 78 -8.61 -14.36 -4.02
CA GLU A 78 -9.07 -14.96 -2.76
C GLU A 78 -8.13 -16.08 -2.29
N SER A 79 -7.69 -16.94 -3.21
CA SER A 79 -6.77 -18.03 -2.90
C SER A 79 -5.40 -17.51 -2.51
N ILE A 80 -4.89 -16.48 -3.19
CA ILE A 80 -3.64 -15.82 -2.85
C ILE A 80 -3.71 -15.20 -1.44
N LEU A 81 -4.81 -14.53 -1.11
CA LEU A 81 -5.00 -13.94 0.23
C LEU A 81 -5.03 -15.00 1.34
N LEU A 82 -5.67 -16.15 1.08
CA LEU A 82 -5.68 -17.27 2.03
C LEU A 82 -4.29 -17.90 2.19
N GLU A 83 -3.56 -18.05 1.10
CA GLU A 83 -2.16 -18.51 1.11
C GLU A 83 -1.26 -17.57 1.90
N LEU A 84 -1.36 -16.26 1.65
CA LEU A 84 -0.62 -15.22 2.36
C LEU A 84 -0.94 -15.25 3.87
N LYS A 85 -2.24 -15.35 4.23
CA LYS A 85 -2.69 -15.46 5.63
C LYS A 85 -2.02 -16.65 6.33
N GLN A 86 -2.02 -17.82 5.68
CA GLN A 86 -1.39 -19.01 6.24
C GLN A 86 0.14 -18.88 6.36
N LYS A 87 0.79 -18.36 5.31
CA LYS A 87 2.26 -18.26 5.27
C LYS A 87 2.82 -17.21 6.24
N MET A 88 2.03 -16.19 6.60
CA MET A 88 2.46 -15.17 7.54
C MET A 88 2.44 -15.61 9.02
N GLU A 89 1.59 -16.58 9.38
CA GLU A 89 1.38 -17.01 10.79
C GLU A 89 2.67 -17.27 11.59
N PRO A 90 3.71 -17.91 11.06
CA PRO A 90 4.93 -18.13 11.83
C PRO A 90 5.76 -16.86 12.08
N SER A 91 5.49 -15.78 11.37
CA SER A 91 6.35 -14.59 11.31
C SER A 91 5.71 -13.34 11.93
N PHE A 92 4.41 -13.34 12.11
CA PHE A 92 3.63 -12.18 12.58
C PHE A 92 2.73 -12.57 13.75
N PRO A 93 2.44 -11.62 14.67
CA PRO A 93 1.49 -11.85 15.76
C PRO A 93 0.10 -12.27 15.27
N ASP A 94 -0.59 -13.05 16.08
CA ASP A 94 -1.98 -13.44 15.82
C ASP A 94 -2.92 -12.23 15.80
N ILE A 95 -3.94 -12.33 14.98
CA ILE A 95 -5.04 -11.37 14.91
C ILE A 95 -6.37 -12.07 15.15
N PRO A 96 -7.41 -11.36 15.61
CA PRO A 96 -8.77 -11.91 15.64
C PRO A 96 -9.20 -12.43 14.27
N GLU A 97 -10.03 -13.45 14.28
CA GLU A 97 -10.61 -13.97 13.04
C GLU A 97 -11.54 -12.93 12.42
N VAL A 98 -11.26 -12.54 11.19
CA VAL A 98 -12.06 -11.61 10.42
C VAL A 98 -12.37 -12.18 9.04
N SER A 99 -13.54 -11.85 8.51
CA SER A 99 -13.88 -12.19 7.13
C SER A 99 -13.35 -11.13 6.17
N PHE A 100 -13.10 -11.54 4.93
CA PHE A 100 -12.83 -10.60 3.85
C PHE A 100 -13.58 -11.00 2.57
N THR A 101 -13.81 -10.03 1.71
CA THR A 101 -14.34 -10.24 0.37
C THR A 101 -13.48 -9.48 -0.63
N VAL A 102 -13.28 -10.08 -1.81
CA VAL A 102 -12.66 -9.39 -2.94
C VAL A 102 -13.77 -8.91 -3.89
N LYS A 103 -13.70 -7.65 -4.29
CA LYS A 103 -14.65 -7.03 -5.21
C LYS A 103 -13.91 -6.34 -6.34
N GLN A 104 -14.58 -6.24 -7.48
CA GLN A 104 -14.08 -5.43 -8.59
C GLN A 104 -14.51 -3.97 -8.45
N VAL A 105 -13.62 -3.05 -8.82
CA VAL A 105 -13.93 -1.64 -8.92
C VAL A 105 -14.99 -1.42 -10.00
N PRO A 106 -16.10 -0.68 -9.71
CA PRO A 106 -17.11 -0.37 -10.71
C PRO A 106 -16.53 0.35 -11.93
N THR A 107 -16.98 -0.01 -13.12
CA THR A 107 -16.43 0.51 -14.39
C THR A 107 -16.39 2.04 -14.45
N SER A 108 -17.37 2.72 -13.85
CA SER A 108 -17.46 4.17 -13.83
C SER A 108 -16.35 4.87 -13.05
N THR A 109 -15.63 4.17 -12.20
CA THR A 109 -14.59 4.72 -11.33
C THR A 109 -13.20 4.14 -11.58
N GLN A 110 -13.08 3.13 -12.45
CA GLN A 110 -11.81 2.44 -12.73
C GLN A 110 -10.71 3.37 -13.23
N GLU A 111 -11.06 4.42 -13.97
CA GLU A 111 -10.10 5.40 -14.50
C GLU A 111 -9.38 6.20 -13.40
N TYR A 112 -10.03 6.35 -12.25
CA TYR A 112 -9.59 7.25 -11.18
C TYR A 112 -9.05 6.55 -9.94
N LEU A 113 -9.10 5.21 -9.91
CA LEU A 113 -8.73 4.43 -8.73
C LEU A 113 -7.47 3.59 -8.97
N SER A 114 -6.76 3.34 -7.87
CA SER A 114 -5.56 2.50 -7.81
C SER A 114 -5.81 1.08 -8.36
N PRO A 115 -4.76 0.33 -8.67
CA PRO A 115 -4.85 -1.07 -9.12
C PRO A 115 -5.58 -1.98 -8.13
N ALA A 116 -5.34 -1.81 -6.85
CA ALA A 116 -6.11 -2.41 -5.76
C ALA A 116 -6.16 -1.47 -4.57
N PHE A 117 -7.08 -1.70 -3.63
CA PHE A 117 -7.10 -1.03 -2.34
C PHE A 117 -7.94 -1.79 -1.31
N TYR A 118 -7.47 -1.75 -0.07
CA TYR A 118 -8.23 -2.20 1.07
C TYR A 118 -9.19 -1.11 1.54
N LEU A 119 -10.46 -1.45 1.70
CA LEU A 119 -11.45 -0.55 2.28
C LEU A 119 -11.52 -0.80 3.78
N ILE A 120 -11.06 0.18 4.57
CA ILE A 120 -11.13 0.13 6.03
C ILE A 120 -12.60 -0.06 6.44
N PRO A 121 -12.91 -1.06 7.28
CA PRO A 121 -14.29 -1.32 7.71
C PRO A 121 -14.81 -0.20 8.62
N PRO A 122 -16.13 -0.11 8.80
CA PRO A 122 -16.71 0.80 9.78
C PRO A 122 -16.14 0.57 11.19
N ILE A 123 -15.99 1.63 11.97
CA ILE A 123 -15.40 1.56 13.32
C ILE A 123 -16.23 0.71 14.29
N ASP A 124 -17.51 0.55 14.02
CA ASP A 124 -18.48 -0.22 14.81
C ASP A 124 -18.65 -1.69 14.34
N ASP A 125 -18.09 -2.04 13.17
CA ASP A 125 -18.03 -3.42 12.68
C ASP A 125 -16.73 -3.67 11.89
N THR A 126 -15.69 -4.11 12.58
CA THR A 126 -14.37 -4.39 12.02
C THR A 126 -14.19 -5.84 11.54
N THR A 127 -15.27 -6.63 11.61
CA THR A 127 -15.22 -8.06 11.26
C THR A 127 -15.30 -8.34 9.76
N GLN A 128 -15.84 -7.40 8.98
CA GLN A 128 -16.04 -7.53 7.55
C GLN A 128 -15.12 -6.59 6.76
N ASN A 129 -14.19 -7.17 6.04
CA ASN A 129 -13.19 -6.44 5.30
C ASN A 129 -13.40 -6.58 3.79
N THR A 130 -13.08 -5.56 3.02
CA THR A 130 -13.21 -5.60 1.57
C THR A 130 -11.93 -5.13 0.91
N ILE A 131 -11.43 -5.93 -0.03
CA ILE A 131 -10.33 -5.54 -0.93
C ILE A 131 -10.92 -5.36 -2.32
N TYR A 132 -10.69 -4.21 -2.92
CA TYR A 132 -11.09 -3.93 -4.28
C TYR A 132 -9.92 -4.14 -5.23
N ILE A 133 -10.21 -4.76 -6.37
CA ILE A 133 -9.27 -4.91 -7.49
C ILE A 133 -9.83 -4.14 -8.68
N ASN A 134 -8.98 -3.36 -9.31
CA ASN A 134 -9.34 -2.57 -10.48
C ASN A 134 -8.96 -3.34 -11.76
N PRO A 135 -9.95 -3.88 -12.51
CA PRO A 135 -9.68 -4.67 -13.71
C PRO A 135 -9.00 -3.88 -14.84
N ARG A 136 -8.98 -2.54 -14.77
CA ARG A 136 -8.29 -1.70 -15.75
C ARG A 136 -6.76 -1.90 -15.71
N HIS A 137 -6.24 -2.31 -14.56
CA HIS A 137 -4.84 -2.61 -14.36
C HIS A 137 -4.67 -4.13 -14.41
N GLU A 138 -4.14 -4.62 -15.53
CA GLU A 138 -3.84 -6.03 -15.70
C GLU A 138 -2.73 -6.44 -14.72
N MET A 139 -3.11 -7.02 -13.59
CA MET A 139 -2.19 -7.53 -12.57
C MET A 139 -2.20 -9.05 -12.59
N GLU A 140 -1.04 -9.65 -12.78
CA GLU A 140 -0.87 -11.09 -12.83
C GLU A 140 0.41 -11.51 -12.10
N GLY A 141 0.52 -12.80 -11.77
CA GLY A 141 1.71 -13.40 -11.22
C GLY A 141 2.20 -12.70 -9.96
N LEU A 142 3.50 -12.45 -9.87
CA LEU A 142 4.13 -11.83 -8.70
C LEU A 142 3.59 -10.44 -8.39
N ASN A 143 3.24 -9.66 -9.42
CA ASN A 143 2.67 -8.32 -9.23
C ASN A 143 1.32 -8.38 -8.49
N LEU A 144 0.41 -9.27 -8.90
CA LEU A 144 -0.84 -9.48 -8.17
C LEU A 144 -0.59 -9.99 -6.74
N PHE A 145 0.34 -10.93 -6.57
CA PHE A 145 0.68 -11.52 -5.28
C PHE A 145 1.19 -10.46 -4.29
N THR A 146 2.15 -9.62 -4.69
CA THR A 146 2.71 -8.58 -3.83
C THR A 146 1.72 -7.46 -3.56
N THR A 147 0.88 -7.09 -4.55
CA THR A 147 -0.20 -6.13 -4.35
C THR A 147 -1.24 -6.65 -3.33
N LEU A 148 -1.60 -7.93 -3.40
CA LEU A 148 -2.49 -8.54 -2.42
C LEU A 148 -1.85 -8.70 -1.04
N ALA A 149 -0.53 -8.85 -0.97
CA ALA A 149 0.20 -8.79 0.29
C ALA A 149 0.14 -7.38 0.90
N HIS A 150 0.27 -6.33 0.09
CA HIS A 150 0.13 -4.93 0.48
C HIS A 150 -1.27 -4.62 1.03
N GLU A 151 -2.32 -5.00 0.31
CA GLU A 151 -3.71 -4.68 0.67
C GLU A 151 -4.29 -5.60 1.75
N GLY A 152 -3.85 -6.86 1.78
CA GLY A 152 -4.43 -7.91 2.63
C GLY A 152 -3.50 -8.37 3.75
N TYR A 153 -2.82 -9.49 3.50
CA TYR A 153 -1.99 -10.19 4.48
C TYR A 153 -0.53 -10.28 4.02
N PRO A 154 0.42 -9.76 4.81
CA PRO A 154 0.31 -9.10 6.12
C PRO A 154 0.19 -7.57 6.05
N GLY A 155 -0.39 -7.01 5.00
CA GLY A 155 -0.50 -5.57 4.73
C GLY A 155 -1.61 -4.85 5.49
N HIS A 156 -2.35 -3.99 4.78
CA HIS A 156 -3.32 -3.07 5.38
C HIS A 156 -4.42 -3.76 6.18
N LEU A 157 -5.01 -4.84 5.68
CA LEU A 157 -6.05 -5.57 6.40
C LEU A 157 -5.51 -6.13 7.71
N TYR A 158 -4.36 -6.80 7.67
CA TYR A 158 -3.71 -7.33 8.85
C TYR A 158 -3.36 -6.21 9.85
N GLN A 159 -2.69 -5.15 9.38
CA GLN A 159 -2.29 -4.02 10.23
C GLN A 159 -3.48 -3.38 10.94
N THR A 160 -4.57 -3.13 10.21
CA THR A 160 -5.80 -2.53 10.75
C THR A 160 -6.42 -3.44 11.80
N THR A 161 -6.57 -4.74 11.49
CA THR A 161 -7.14 -5.72 12.43
C THR A 161 -6.29 -5.86 13.68
N TYR A 162 -4.97 -5.97 13.51
CA TYR A 162 -4.04 -6.05 14.64
C TYR A 162 -4.11 -4.78 15.52
N PHE A 163 -4.03 -3.60 14.90
CA PHE A 163 -4.10 -2.33 15.61
C PHE A 163 -5.38 -2.19 16.44
N LEU A 164 -6.53 -2.49 15.84
CA LEU A 164 -7.82 -2.39 16.52
C LEU A 164 -7.98 -3.44 17.63
N SER A 165 -7.37 -4.62 17.49
CA SER A 165 -7.39 -5.65 18.53
C SER A 165 -6.60 -5.28 19.81
N GLN A 166 -5.75 -4.24 19.73
CA GLN A 166 -4.98 -3.75 20.87
C GLN A 166 -5.72 -2.71 21.72
N ASP A 167 -7.03 -2.50 21.49
CA ASP A 167 -7.87 -1.52 22.19
C ASP A 167 -7.22 -0.12 22.24
N PRO A 168 -6.88 0.47 21.07
CA PRO A 168 -6.22 1.76 21.02
C PRO A 168 -7.13 2.88 21.55
N ASP A 169 -6.53 3.97 22.04
CA ASP A 169 -7.29 5.17 22.38
C ASP A 169 -8.15 5.58 21.15
N PRO A 170 -9.46 5.85 21.33
CA PRO A 170 -10.38 6.15 20.22
C PRO A 170 -9.91 7.25 19.27
N ILE A 171 -9.16 8.25 19.76
CA ILE A 171 -8.61 9.30 18.90
C ILE A 171 -7.65 8.73 17.83
N ARG A 172 -6.94 7.65 18.16
CA ARG A 172 -6.00 7.03 17.22
C ARG A 172 -6.68 6.30 16.07
N THR A 173 -7.94 5.94 16.22
CA THR A 173 -8.71 5.27 15.14
C THR A 173 -9.17 6.25 14.06
N VAL A 174 -9.22 7.55 14.37
CA VAL A 174 -9.62 8.60 13.42
C VAL A 174 -8.44 9.43 12.90
N LEU A 175 -7.24 9.24 13.48
CA LEU A 175 -6.02 9.88 12.97
C LEU A 175 -5.40 8.99 11.90
N ASN A 176 -5.07 9.61 10.77
CA ASN A 176 -4.34 8.93 9.69
C ASN A 176 -2.88 9.41 9.66
N PHE A 177 -1.95 8.45 9.62
CA PHE A 177 -0.52 8.68 9.46
C PHE A 177 -0.03 7.87 8.27
N GLY A 178 -0.04 8.49 7.08
CA GLY A 178 0.30 7.84 5.82
C GLY A 178 1.66 7.12 5.86
N GLY A 179 2.67 7.75 6.44
CA GLY A 179 3.99 7.13 6.59
C GLY A 179 4.00 5.85 7.43
N TYR A 180 3.13 5.73 8.44
CA TYR A 180 2.97 4.50 9.21
C TYR A 180 2.20 3.43 8.45
N VAL A 181 1.10 3.81 7.82
CA VAL A 181 0.21 2.89 7.11
C VAL A 181 0.88 2.36 5.85
N GLU A 182 1.34 3.25 4.98
CA GLU A 182 1.96 2.88 3.71
C GLU A 182 3.38 2.33 3.87
N GLY A 183 4.11 2.82 4.86
CA GLY A 183 5.45 2.31 5.19
C GLY A 183 5.41 0.86 5.63
N TRP A 184 4.41 0.47 6.43
CA TRP A 184 4.17 -0.92 6.78
C TRP A 184 3.84 -1.76 5.53
N ALA A 185 2.86 -1.33 4.75
CA ALA A 185 2.40 -2.06 3.57
C ALA A 185 3.53 -2.25 2.53
N THR A 186 4.34 -1.23 2.29
CA THR A 186 5.53 -1.32 1.42
C THR A 186 6.59 -2.30 1.97
N TYR A 187 6.82 -2.28 3.29
CA TYR A 187 7.73 -3.23 3.92
C TYR A 187 7.27 -4.67 3.74
N VAL A 188 6.01 -4.96 4.01
CA VAL A 188 5.48 -6.33 3.92
C VAL A 188 5.26 -6.80 2.49
N GLU A 189 5.04 -5.91 1.55
CA GLU A 189 5.06 -6.20 0.11
C GLU A 189 6.39 -6.83 -0.30
N SER A 190 7.50 -6.19 0.07
CA SER A 190 8.85 -6.74 -0.15
C SER A 190 9.08 -8.02 0.64
N TYR A 191 8.60 -8.09 1.89
CA TYR A 191 8.73 -9.27 2.73
C TYR A 191 8.00 -10.49 2.15
N ALA A 192 6.82 -10.28 1.57
CA ALA A 192 5.98 -11.33 1.01
C ALA A 192 6.62 -12.05 -0.19
N CYS A 193 7.59 -11.46 -0.87
CA CYS A 193 8.36 -12.15 -1.92
C CYS A 193 8.99 -13.46 -1.41
N ARG A 194 9.26 -13.58 -0.10
CA ARG A 194 9.76 -14.82 0.52
C ARG A 194 8.72 -15.94 0.54
N TYR A 195 7.45 -15.59 0.44
CA TYR A 195 6.33 -16.53 0.42
C TYR A 195 5.99 -17.03 -0.99
N ALA A 196 6.47 -16.30 -2.02
CA ALA A 196 6.27 -16.64 -3.42
C ALA A 196 7.27 -17.69 -3.95
N ALA A 197 8.22 -18.14 -3.12
CA ALA A 197 9.28 -19.08 -3.47
C ALA A 197 8.93 -20.52 -3.10
#